data_ddd2309265179f466744cb44962af52d
#
_entry.id   ddd2309265179f466744cb44962af52d
#
_cell.length_a   1.000
_cell.length_b   1.000
_cell.length_c   1.000
_cell.angle_alpha   90.00
_cell.angle_beta   90.00
_cell.angle_gamma   90.00
#
_symmetry.space_group_name_H-M   'P 1'
#
loop_
_entity.id
_entity.type
_entity.pdbx_description
1 polymer ?
#
loop_
_entity_poly.entity_id
_entity_poly.type
_entity_poly.pdbx_seq_one_letter_code
_entity_poly.pdbx_strand_id
1 'polypeptide(L)'
;HWWGKGKYPTNLTEIVYTPIKADATRTAALLSGEIDFVIDPSLQDLARIKQTPNLQVLEGPEYRTIFLGLDQFREELPGSDVKGKNPLKDLRVRKALYQAIDIQSIQRVVLRGLAQPTGTLIANQVNGWTKKADVRYPYDPKAAQKLLADAGYPNGFEVDFACSAGRYINDEQLCQAITSQWAKVGVKAKLRSLPFATYFPMIQRNEASIYLLGWGVPTFDAFYSLQSLVRSPGAGGDGNFNLGRFSDPQMDALIERIKKETDATTRNQLIEQALIKEHELVSHIPLYNQVIPWAGSKKVEIIHRADNRIDWR
;
A
#
# COMPACT_ATOMS: atom_id res chain seq x y z
N HIS A 1 34.97 16.54 12.80
CA HIS A 1 34.23 17.10 13.94
C HIS A 1 32.76 17.21 13.58
N TRP A 2 31.92 16.32 14.18
CA TRP A 2 30.47 16.42 14.01
C TRP A 2 29.93 17.54 14.92
N TRP A 3 29.12 18.43 14.37
CA TRP A 3 28.56 19.60 15.05
C TRP A 3 27.66 19.23 16.27
N GLY A 4 27.11 18.04 16.30
CA GLY A 4 26.25 17.52 17.38
C GLY A 4 27.01 16.83 18.51
N LYS A 5 28.36 16.73 18.45
CA LYS A 5 29.17 16.10 19.51
C LYS A 5 28.92 16.79 20.86
N GLY A 6 28.52 16.02 21.85
CA GLY A 6 28.14 16.52 23.18
C GLY A 6 26.70 17.02 23.32
N LYS A 7 26.00 17.30 22.19
CA LYS A 7 24.56 17.65 22.19
C LYS A 7 23.68 16.43 22.00
N TYR A 8 24.15 15.46 21.22
CA TYR A 8 23.47 14.22 20.94
C TYR A 8 24.37 13.05 21.36
N PRO A 9 24.28 12.62 22.63
CA PRO A 9 25.10 11.50 23.11
C PRO A 9 24.73 10.21 22.36
N THR A 10 25.75 9.45 21.97
CA THR A 10 25.61 8.11 21.41
C THR A 10 26.68 7.22 22.03
N ASN A 11 26.34 5.96 22.25
CA ASN A 11 27.28 4.92 22.69
C ASN A 11 27.76 4.05 21.51
N LEU A 12 27.29 4.34 20.28
CA LEU A 12 27.74 3.66 19.07
C LEU A 12 28.98 4.34 18.50
N THR A 13 30.01 3.56 18.23
CA THR A 13 31.25 4.00 17.60
C THR A 13 31.30 3.68 16.10
N GLU A 14 30.63 2.59 15.72
CA GLU A 14 30.59 2.10 14.34
C GLU A 14 29.25 1.42 14.06
N ILE A 15 28.72 1.59 12.83
CA ILE A 15 27.56 0.90 12.31
C ILE A 15 27.94 0.30 10.96
N VAL A 16 27.83 -1.03 10.85
CA VAL A 16 28.08 -1.76 9.61
C VAL A 16 26.75 -2.15 9.00
N TYR A 17 26.46 -1.62 7.80
CA TYR A 17 25.26 -1.97 7.06
C TYR A 17 25.55 -3.02 6.01
N THR A 18 24.97 -4.22 6.14
CA THR A 18 25.16 -5.36 5.25
C THR A 18 23.84 -5.67 4.51
N PRO A 19 23.73 -5.38 3.21
CA PRO A 19 22.55 -5.74 2.43
C PRO A 19 22.47 -7.26 2.20
N ILE A 20 21.44 -7.91 2.77
CA ILE A 20 21.18 -9.35 2.59
C ILE A 20 19.79 -9.51 1.98
N LYS A 21 19.71 -9.85 0.69
CA LYS A 21 18.44 -9.95 -0.05
C LYS A 21 17.58 -11.14 0.36
N ALA A 22 18.20 -12.31 0.56
CA ALA A 22 17.48 -13.54 0.88
C ALA A 22 17.00 -13.54 2.34
N ASP A 23 15.70 -13.64 2.56
CA ASP A 23 15.08 -13.62 3.89
C ASP A 23 15.65 -14.69 4.82
N ALA A 24 15.79 -15.94 4.33
CA ALA A 24 16.34 -17.04 5.11
C ALA A 24 17.78 -16.79 5.55
N THR A 25 18.62 -16.22 4.65
CA THR A 25 20.01 -15.86 4.97
C THR A 25 20.06 -14.74 6.01
N ARG A 26 19.20 -13.72 5.85
CA ARG A 26 19.12 -12.59 6.80
C ARG A 26 18.68 -13.04 8.18
N THR A 27 17.67 -13.94 8.25
CA THR A 27 17.24 -14.54 9.51
C THR A 27 18.35 -15.39 10.14
N ALA A 28 19.06 -16.20 9.35
CA ALA A 28 20.16 -17.02 9.85
C ALA A 28 21.30 -16.17 10.43
N ALA A 29 21.68 -15.08 9.75
CA ALA A 29 22.70 -14.15 10.22
C ALA A 29 22.31 -13.49 11.58
N LEU A 30 21.03 -13.13 11.76
CA LEU A 30 20.53 -12.63 13.04
C LEU A 30 20.58 -13.70 14.14
N LEU A 31 20.14 -14.92 13.83
CA LEU A 31 20.11 -16.02 14.79
C LEU A 31 21.52 -16.48 15.23
N SER A 32 22.50 -16.40 14.34
CA SER A 32 23.91 -16.72 14.65
C SER A 32 24.64 -15.59 15.38
N GLY A 33 24.08 -14.37 15.40
CA GLY A 33 24.74 -13.19 15.94
C GLY A 33 25.77 -12.56 15.00
N GLU A 34 25.76 -12.89 13.71
CA GLU A 34 26.56 -12.24 12.68
C GLU A 34 26.11 -10.80 12.44
N ILE A 35 24.79 -10.54 12.57
CA ILE A 35 24.19 -9.21 12.60
C ILE A 35 23.40 -9.01 13.89
N ASP A 36 23.40 -7.78 14.40
CA ASP A 36 22.71 -7.43 15.66
C ASP A 36 21.28 -6.95 15.45
N PHE A 37 20.93 -6.51 14.25
CA PHE A 37 19.63 -5.90 13.96
C PHE A 37 19.20 -6.10 12.51
N VAL A 38 17.89 -6.31 12.30
CA VAL A 38 17.27 -6.42 10.97
C VAL A 38 15.93 -5.69 10.95
N ILE A 39 15.72 -4.89 9.92
CA ILE A 39 14.41 -4.37 9.52
C ILE A 39 13.75 -5.36 8.58
N ASP A 40 12.43 -5.46 8.62
CA ASP A 40 11.61 -6.33 7.77
C ASP A 40 12.08 -7.82 7.78
N PRO A 41 12.23 -8.47 8.96
CA PRO A 41 12.51 -9.90 9.03
C PRO A 41 11.34 -10.67 8.40
N SER A 42 11.62 -11.86 7.86
CA SER A 42 10.60 -12.74 7.29
C SER A 42 9.48 -13.03 8.29
N LEU A 43 8.22 -12.84 7.89
CA LEU A 43 7.07 -13.15 8.74
C LEU A 43 7.02 -14.63 9.15
N GLN A 44 7.59 -15.51 8.32
CA GLN A 44 7.65 -16.95 8.60
C GLN A 44 8.53 -17.26 9.80
N ASP A 45 9.55 -16.44 10.03
CA ASP A 45 10.57 -16.66 11.05
C ASP A 45 10.31 -15.92 12.36
N LEU A 46 9.32 -15.01 12.41
CA LEU A 46 9.06 -14.19 13.61
C LEU A 46 8.83 -15.02 14.88
N ALA A 47 8.08 -16.11 14.76
CA ALA A 47 7.84 -17.00 15.91
C ALA A 47 9.16 -17.59 16.44
N ARG A 48 10.05 -18.02 15.55
CA ARG A 48 11.38 -18.56 15.89
C ARG A 48 12.26 -17.49 16.54
N ILE A 49 12.27 -16.27 15.96
CA ILE A 49 13.05 -15.15 16.52
C ILE A 49 12.55 -14.79 17.92
N LYS A 50 11.22 -14.69 18.13
CA LYS A 50 10.59 -14.40 19.43
C LYS A 50 10.92 -15.44 20.49
N GLN A 51 11.13 -16.71 20.11
CA GLN A 51 11.50 -17.80 21.00
C GLN A 51 13.00 -17.86 21.31
N THR A 52 13.83 -17.11 20.59
CA THR A 52 15.29 -17.08 20.80
C THR A 52 15.62 -16.16 21.98
N PRO A 53 16.26 -16.67 23.06
CA PRO A 53 16.34 -15.94 24.35
C PRO A 53 16.99 -14.56 24.28
N ASN A 54 18.02 -14.39 23.44
CA ASN A 54 18.80 -13.16 23.32
C ASN A 54 18.29 -12.20 22.23
N LEU A 55 17.18 -12.55 21.58
CA LEU A 55 16.59 -11.72 20.53
C LEU A 55 15.25 -11.10 20.96
N GLN A 56 14.89 -10.00 20.34
CA GLN A 56 13.62 -9.32 20.50
C GLN A 56 13.01 -9.04 19.14
N VAL A 57 11.67 -8.95 19.09
CA VAL A 57 10.90 -8.50 17.92
C VAL A 57 10.04 -7.34 18.38
N LEU A 58 10.11 -6.24 17.65
CA LEU A 58 9.26 -5.06 17.80
C LEU A 58 8.32 -5.02 16.62
N GLU A 59 7.03 -4.85 16.86
CA GLU A 59 6.00 -4.75 15.81
C GLU A 59 5.30 -3.40 15.98
N GLY A 60 5.19 -2.64 14.92
CA GLY A 60 4.57 -1.33 14.97
C GLY A 60 3.94 -0.92 13.64
N PRO A 61 2.94 -0.02 13.69
CA PRO A 61 2.31 0.50 12.48
C PRO A 61 3.27 1.39 11.70
N GLU A 62 3.25 1.26 10.38
CA GLU A 62 3.87 2.21 9.44
C GLU A 62 2.79 3.13 8.88
N TYR A 63 3.13 4.39 8.60
CA TYR A 63 2.20 5.31 7.92
C TYR A 63 2.12 5.06 6.40
N ARG A 64 2.29 3.80 6.00
CA ARG A 64 2.17 3.36 4.62
C ARG A 64 0.88 2.60 4.41
N THR A 65 0.12 3.02 3.39
CA THR A 65 -1.03 2.28 2.88
C THR A 65 -0.62 1.48 1.65
N ILE A 66 -0.94 0.19 1.64
CA ILE A 66 -0.84 -0.67 0.46
C ILE A 66 -2.18 -0.66 -0.25
N PHE A 67 -2.16 -0.45 -1.57
CA PHE A 67 -3.37 -0.29 -2.39
C PHE A 67 -3.17 -0.81 -3.82
N LEU A 68 -4.27 -0.96 -4.54
CA LEU A 68 -4.27 -1.24 -5.97
C LEU A 68 -4.66 0.04 -6.73
N GLY A 69 -3.88 0.36 -7.75
CA GLY A 69 -4.25 1.36 -8.75
C GLY A 69 -4.84 0.70 -9.99
N LEU A 70 -5.72 1.43 -10.68
CA LEU A 70 -6.56 0.93 -11.76
C LEU A 70 -6.48 1.87 -12.97
N ASP A 71 -6.20 1.35 -14.15
CA ASP A 71 -6.20 2.15 -15.38
C ASP A 71 -7.61 2.63 -15.73
N GLN A 72 -7.85 3.92 -15.61
CA GLN A 72 -9.16 4.53 -15.84
C GLN A 72 -9.16 5.51 -17.04
N PHE A 73 -8.08 5.54 -17.83
CA PHE A 73 -7.97 6.52 -18.93
C PHE A 73 -7.98 5.91 -20.33
N ARG A 74 -7.39 4.71 -20.51
CA ARG A 74 -7.36 4.07 -21.83
C ARG A 74 -8.74 3.69 -22.31
N GLU A 75 -8.93 3.67 -23.63
CA GLU A 75 -10.16 3.13 -24.22
C GLU A 75 -10.19 1.61 -24.23
N GLU A 76 -9.03 0.96 -24.29
CA GLU A 76 -8.86 -0.49 -24.20
C GLU A 76 -7.69 -0.83 -23.31
N LEU A 77 -7.84 -1.85 -22.43
CA LEU A 77 -6.79 -2.27 -21.51
C LEU A 77 -5.77 -3.17 -22.19
N PRO A 78 -4.46 -2.97 -21.94
CA PRO A 78 -3.45 -3.92 -22.39
C PRO A 78 -3.66 -5.29 -21.74
N GLY A 79 -3.52 -6.36 -22.54
CA GLY A 79 -3.61 -7.74 -22.04
C GLY A 79 -5.00 -8.20 -21.62
N SER A 80 -6.07 -7.41 -21.84
CA SER A 80 -7.47 -7.80 -21.64
C SER A 80 -8.05 -8.52 -22.85
N ASP A 81 -8.99 -9.43 -22.62
CA ASP A 81 -9.85 -10.04 -23.64
C ASP A 81 -11.00 -9.14 -24.08
N VAL A 82 -11.32 -8.10 -23.31
CA VAL A 82 -12.35 -7.10 -23.67
C VAL A 82 -11.77 -6.13 -24.68
N LYS A 83 -12.40 -6.08 -25.89
CA LYS A 83 -11.98 -5.23 -26.99
C LYS A 83 -12.86 -3.98 -27.14
N GLY A 84 -12.25 -2.88 -27.55
CA GLY A 84 -12.94 -1.61 -27.84
C GLY A 84 -13.46 -0.86 -26.61
N LYS A 85 -13.18 -1.33 -25.37
CA LYS A 85 -13.55 -0.63 -24.14
C LYS A 85 -12.72 -1.06 -22.95
N ASN A 86 -12.70 -0.20 -21.95
CA ASN A 86 -11.98 -0.40 -20.70
C ASN A 86 -12.98 -0.70 -19.56
N PRO A 87 -13.06 -1.95 -19.06
CA PRO A 87 -13.94 -2.30 -17.96
C PRO A 87 -13.69 -1.48 -16.69
N LEU A 88 -12.44 -1.05 -16.42
CA LEU A 88 -12.07 -0.32 -15.20
C LEU A 88 -12.57 1.13 -15.17
N LYS A 89 -13.04 1.69 -16.30
CA LYS A 89 -13.76 2.98 -16.32
C LYS A 89 -15.13 2.90 -15.65
N ASP A 90 -15.74 1.71 -15.61
CA ASP A 90 -17.05 1.53 -14.98
C ASP A 90 -16.89 1.38 -13.44
N LEU A 91 -17.54 2.28 -12.71
CA LEU A 91 -17.53 2.27 -11.25
C LEU A 91 -18.05 0.94 -10.67
N ARG A 92 -19.01 0.29 -11.32
CA ARG A 92 -19.55 -1.01 -10.88
C ARG A 92 -18.49 -2.09 -10.94
N VAL A 93 -17.64 -2.08 -11.98
CA VAL A 93 -16.51 -3.01 -12.10
C VAL A 93 -15.48 -2.76 -11.00
N ARG A 94 -15.11 -1.51 -10.74
CA ARG A 94 -14.15 -1.18 -9.67
C ARG A 94 -14.68 -1.59 -8.29
N LYS A 95 -15.97 -1.34 -8.01
CA LYS A 95 -16.63 -1.80 -6.78
C LYS A 95 -16.67 -3.33 -6.67
N ALA A 96 -16.93 -4.02 -7.78
CA ALA A 96 -16.90 -5.49 -7.81
C ALA A 96 -15.52 -6.04 -7.47
N LEU A 97 -14.45 -5.49 -8.08
CA LEU A 97 -13.07 -5.87 -7.74
C LEU A 97 -12.75 -5.63 -6.27
N TYR A 98 -13.22 -4.53 -5.70
CA TYR A 98 -13.05 -4.20 -4.28
C TYR A 98 -13.77 -5.20 -3.38
N GLN A 99 -15.06 -5.45 -3.61
CA GLN A 99 -15.89 -6.36 -2.80
C GLN A 99 -15.50 -7.84 -2.97
N ALA A 100 -14.77 -8.19 -4.03
CA ALA A 100 -14.25 -9.53 -4.22
C ALA A 100 -12.99 -9.83 -3.38
N ILE A 101 -12.41 -8.83 -2.68
CA ILE A 101 -11.21 -9.00 -1.86
C ILE A 101 -11.56 -9.23 -0.40
N ASP A 102 -11.34 -10.47 0.10
CA ASP A 102 -11.38 -10.82 1.52
C ASP A 102 -10.10 -10.37 2.21
N ILE A 103 -10.07 -9.11 2.61
CA ILE A 103 -8.90 -8.52 3.27
C ILE A 103 -8.64 -9.13 4.65
N GLN A 104 -9.66 -9.64 5.35
CA GLN A 104 -9.49 -10.28 6.65
C GLN A 104 -8.78 -11.61 6.52
N SER A 105 -9.09 -12.37 5.46
CA SER A 105 -8.36 -13.61 5.15
C SER A 105 -6.91 -13.31 4.77
N ILE A 106 -6.66 -12.27 3.97
CA ILE A 106 -5.31 -11.82 3.60
C ILE A 106 -4.53 -11.42 4.86
N GLN A 107 -5.10 -10.59 5.73
CA GLN A 107 -4.48 -10.19 7.00
C GLN A 107 -4.06 -11.41 7.82
N ARG A 108 -4.98 -12.36 8.02
CA ARG A 108 -4.75 -13.52 8.87
C ARG A 108 -3.74 -14.50 8.26
N VAL A 109 -3.92 -14.86 6.97
CA VAL A 109 -3.19 -15.96 6.34
C VAL A 109 -1.89 -15.49 5.70
N VAL A 110 -1.94 -14.41 4.90
CA VAL A 110 -0.78 -13.92 4.13
C VAL A 110 0.12 -13.08 5.01
N LEU A 111 -0.48 -12.16 5.79
CA LEU A 111 0.26 -11.16 6.57
C LEU A 111 0.41 -11.53 8.06
N ARG A 112 -0.07 -12.72 8.46
CA ARG A 112 0.05 -13.26 9.83
C ARG A 112 -0.38 -12.29 10.94
N GLY A 113 -1.41 -11.49 10.65
CA GLY A 113 -1.94 -10.46 11.55
C GLY A 113 -1.25 -9.10 11.44
N LEU A 114 -0.12 -8.99 10.73
CA LEU A 114 0.67 -7.77 10.61
C LEU A 114 0.15 -6.86 9.49
N ALA A 115 -1.10 -6.46 9.61
CA ALA A 115 -1.77 -5.48 8.75
C ALA A 115 -2.95 -4.88 9.48
N GLN A 116 -3.28 -3.64 9.17
CA GLN A 116 -4.49 -2.95 9.61
C GLN A 116 -5.33 -2.63 8.37
N PRO A 117 -6.38 -3.41 8.05
CA PRO A 117 -7.26 -3.14 6.92
C PRO A 117 -7.78 -1.69 6.98
N THR A 118 -7.73 -0.99 5.84
CA THR A 118 -8.14 0.41 5.73
C THR A 118 -8.97 0.64 4.47
N GLY A 119 -9.86 1.61 4.51
CA GLY A 119 -10.63 2.11 3.37
C GLY A 119 -10.08 3.40 2.77
N THR A 120 -8.96 3.93 3.28
CA THR A 120 -8.36 5.19 2.85
C THR A 120 -6.93 5.01 2.33
N LEU A 121 -6.44 6.01 1.57
CA LEU A 121 -5.06 6.07 1.07
C LEU A 121 -4.07 6.68 2.07
N ILE A 122 -4.47 6.77 3.34
CA ILE A 122 -3.65 7.27 4.44
C ILE A 122 -3.78 6.36 5.66
N ALA A 123 -2.73 6.32 6.48
CA ALA A 123 -2.76 5.63 7.75
C ALA A 123 -3.42 6.48 8.86
N ASN A 124 -3.88 5.83 9.93
CA ASN A 124 -4.59 6.50 11.03
C ASN A 124 -3.75 7.50 11.84
N GLN A 125 -2.42 7.49 11.67
CA GLN A 125 -1.50 8.46 12.27
C GLN A 125 -1.38 9.77 11.46
N VAL A 126 -1.93 9.80 10.25
CA VAL A 126 -1.82 10.94 9.32
C VAL A 126 -2.94 11.93 9.58
N ASN A 127 -2.59 13.23 9.66
CA ASN A 127 -3.60 14.28 9.79
C ASN A 127 -4.63 14.23 8.67
N GLY A 128 -5.90 14.37 9.03
CA GLY A 128 -7.05 14.25 8.14
C GLY A 128 -7.69 12.85 8.13
N TRP A 129 -7.05 11.84 8.73
CA TRP A 129 -7.71 10.55 8.92
C TRP A 129 -8.89 10.69 9.90
N THR A 130 -10.02 10.09 9.56
CA THR A 130 -11.18 9.95 10.47
C THR A 130 -11.77 8.55 10.31
N LYS A 131 -12.33 8.04 11.40
CA LYS A 131 -13.06 6.76 11.38
C LYS A 131 -14.24 6.77 10.40
N LYS A 132 -14.83 7.94 10.16
CA LYS A 132 -15.95 8.12 9.23
C LYS A 132 -15.51 7.95 7.77
N ALA A 133 -14.32 8.43 7.43
CA ALA A 133 -13.75 8.25 6.08
C ALA A 133 -13.14 6.86 5.88
N ASP A 134 -12.65 6.23 6.95
CA ASP A 134 -11.97 4.94 6.88
C ASP A 134 -12.97 3.76 6.90
N VAL A 135 -13.79 3.70 5.85
CA VAL A 135 -14.80 2.65 5.65
C VAL A 135 -14.43 1.84 4.42
N ARG A 136 -14.45 0.51 4.53
CA ARG A 136 -14.25 -0.41 3.41
C ARG A 136 -15.59 -0.92 2.89
N TYR A 137 -15.68 -1.15 1.57
CA TYR A 137 -16.74 -2.02 1.05
C TYR A 137 -16.57 -3.42 1.65
N PRO A 138 -17.65 -4.05 2.13
CA PRO A 138 -17.58 -5.39 2.70
C PRO A 138 -17.18 -6.43 1.64
N TYR A 139 -16.48 -7.48 2.06
CA TYR A 139 -16.27 -8.65 1.22
C TYR A 139 -17.61 -9.31 0.91
N ASP A 140 -18.01 -9.26 -0.34
CA ASP A 140 -19.25 -9.88 -0.83
C ASP A 140 -19.08 -10.33 -2.29
N PRO A 141 -18.65 -11.58 -2.52
CA PRO A 141 -18.44 -12.08 -3.87
C PRO A 141 -19.73 -12.19 -4.68
N LYS A 142 -20.90 -12.35 -4.03
CA LYS A 142 -22.19 -12.40 -4.74
C LYS A 142 -22.59 -11.01 -5.25
N ALA A 143 -22.43 -9.97 -4.42
CA ALA A 143 -22.63 -8.59 -4.85
C ALA A 143 -21.64 -8.22 -5.95
N ALA A 144 -20.36 -8.65 -5.84
CA ALA A 144 -19.36 -8.43 -6.88
C ALA A 144 -19.76 -9.07 -8.23
N GLN A 145 -20.20 -10.32 -8.23
CA GLN A 145 -20.71 -10.99 -9.45
C GLN A 145 -21.90 -10.24 -10.06
N LYS A 146 -22.84 -9.78 -9.21
CA LYS A 146 -23.99 -9.00 -9.67
C LYS A 146 -23.54 -7.68 -10.32
N LEU A 147 -22.63 -6.95 -9.70
CA LEU A 147 -22.09 -5.69 -10.24
C LEU A 147 -21.38 -5.90 -11.58
N LEU A 148 -20.61 -6.99 -11.73
CA LEU A 148 -20.00 -7.36 -13.01
C LEU A 148 -21.05 -7.66 -14.08
N ALA A 149 -22.09 -8.43 -13.76
CA ALA A 149 -23.18 -8.74 -14.67
C ALA A 149 -23.94 -7.47 -15.10
N ASP A 150 -24.28 -6.59 -14.13
CA ASP A 150 -24.93 -5.30 -14.40
C ASP A 150 -24.07 -4.37 -15.25
N ALA A 151 -22.74 -4.51 -15.20
CA ALA A 151 -21.77 -3.78 -16.03
C ALA A 151 -21.57 -4.40 -17.43
N GLY A 152 -22.20 -5.55 -17.71
CA GLY A 152 -22.09 -6.25 -18.98
C GLY A 152 -21.02 -7.34 -19.04
N TYR A 153 -20.52 -7.78 -17.88
CA TYR A 153 -19.50 -8.84 -17.73
C TYR A 153 -20.00 -10.00 -16.87
N PRO A 154 -21.10 -10.68 -17.23
CA PRO A 154 -21.69 -11.75 -16.40
C PRO A 154 -20.76 -12.96 -16.19
N ASN A 155 -19.83 -13.18 -17.12
CA ASN A 155 -18.83 -14.25 -17.05
C ASN A 155 -17.43 -13.72 -16.61
N GLY A 156 -17.35 -12.46 -16.19
CA GLY A 156 -16.07 -11.81 -15.89
C GLY A 156 -15.29 -11.41 -17.15
N PHE A 157 -13.99 -11.22 -17.00
CA PHE A 157 -13.05 -10.87 -18.08
C PHE A 157 -11.62 -11.16 -17.66
N GLU A 158 -10.68 -11.14 -18.62
CA GLU A 158 -9.24 -11.19 -18.36
C GLU A 158 -8.64 -9.79 -18.21
N VAL A 159 -7.71 -9.62 -17.27
CA VAL A 159 -7.02 -8.33 -17.02
C VAL A 159 -5.57 -8.54 -16.61
N ASP A 160 -4.68 -7.67 -17.06
CA ASP A 160 -3.28 -7.65 -16.62
C ASP A 160 -3.19 -7.08 -15.20
N PHE A 161 -2.47 -7.77 -14.32
CA PHE A 161 -2.20 -7.35 -12.96
C PHE A 161 -0.69 -7.40 -12.66
N ALA A 162 -0.10 -6.23 -12.45
CA ALA A 162 1.31 -6.11 -12.12
C ALA A 162 1.53 -5.99 -10.61
N CYS A 163 2.52 -6.71 -10.12
CA CYS A 163 2.91 -6.74 -8.71
C CYS A 163 4.42 -6.60 -8.57
N SER A 164 4.87 -5.94 -7.52
CA SER A 164 6.27 -5.98 -7.13
C SER A 164 6.62 -7.33 -6.49
N ALA A 165 7.90 -7.69 -6.57
CA ALA A 165 8.49 -8.83 -5.88
C ALA A 165 9.58 -8.33 -4.94
N GLY A 166 9.41 -8.54 -3.63
CA GLY A 166 10.37 -8.18 -2.60
C GLY A 166 10.47 -6.66 -2.30
N ARG A 167 9.40 -5.90 -2.54
CA ARG A 167 9.32 -4.48 -2.16
C ARG A 167 8.52 -4.27 -0.89
N TYR A 168 7.43 -4.98 -0.73
CA TYR A 168 6.57 -4.95 0.45
C TYR A 168 6.53 -6.34 1.09
N ILE A 169 6.15 -6.40 2.36
CA ILE A 169 6.05 -7.66 3.07
C ILE A 169 5.06 -8.59 2.37
N ASN A 170 5.52 -9.75 1.93
CA ASN A 170 4.74 -10.79 1.25
C ASN A 170 3.94 -10.27 0.04
N ASP A 171 4.46 -9.30 -0.72
CA ASP A 171 3.76 -8.69 -1.86
C ASP A 171 3.36 -9.70 -2.94
N GLU A 172 4.21 -10.68 -3.27
CA GLU A 172 3.88 -11.72 -4.25
C GLU A 172 2.71 -12.59 -3.77
N GLN A 173 2.75 -13.06 -2.53
CA GLN A 173 1.70 -13.87 -1.92
C GLN A 173 0.38 -13.08 -1.79
N LEU A 174 0.47 -11.79 -1.49
CA LEU A 174 -0.67 -10.87 -1.49
C LEU A 174 -1.34 -10.81 -2.87
N CYS A 175 -0.56 -10.58 -3.91
CA CYS A 175 -1.10 -10.50 -5.28
C CYS A 175 -1.65 -11.84 -5.76
N GLN A 176 -1.03 -12.97 -5.41
CA GLN A 176 -1.55 -14.31 -5.69
C GLN A 176 -2.90 -14.55 -4.99
N ALA A 177 -3.03 -14.15 -3.73
CA ALA A 177 -4.28 -14.26 -2.98
C ALA A 177 -5.40 -13.43 -3.63
N ILE A 178 -5.13 -12.19 -4.02
CA ILE A 178 -6.08 -11.31 -4.71
C ILE A 178 -6.49 -11.92 -6.05
N THR A 179 -5.54 -12.40 -6.86
CA THR A 179 -5.80 -13.09 -8.13
C THR A 179 -6.74 -14.28 -7.95
N SER A 180 -6.49 -15.10 -6.92
CA SER A 180 -7.33 -16.26 -6.59
C SER A 180 -8.73 -15.85 -6.13
N GLN A 181 -8.87 -14.73 -5.42
CA GLN A 181 -10.17 -14.23 -4.97
C GLN A 181 -10.98 -13.65 -6.15
N TRP A 182 -10.36 -12.88 -7.04
CA TRP A 182 -10.98 -12.35 -8.24
C TRP A 182 -11.45 -13.46 -9.20
N ALA A 183 -10.71 -14.56 -9.31
CA ALA A 183 -11.11 -15.71 -10.13
C ALA A 183 -12.46 -16.31 -9.68
N LYS A 184 -12.81 -16.24 -8.38
CA LYS A 184 -14.09 -16.73 -7.84
C LYS A 184 -15.30 -15.92 -8.36
N VAL A 185 -15.08 -14.69 -8.79
CA VAL A 185 -16.12 -13.83 -9.38
C VAL A 185 -16.01 -13.71 -10.91
N GLY A 186 -15.16 -14.52 -11.54
CA GLY A 186 -14.99 -14.59 -12.99
C GLY A 186 -13.89 -13.69 -13.55
N VAL A 187 -13.25 -12.83 -12.73
CA VAL A 187 -12.16 -11.98 -13.21
C VAL A 187 -10.83 -12.74 -13.17
N LYS A 188 -10.25 -12.96 -14.35
CA LYS A 188 -9.00 -13.70 -14.54
C LYS A 188 -7.82 -12.72 -14.63
N ALA A 189 -7.19 -12.46 -13.50
CA ALA A 189 -6.01 -11.60 -13.48
C ALA A 189 -4.74 -12.34 -13.96
N LYS A 190 -4.11 -11.81 -15.00
CA LYS A 190 -2.80 -12.28 -15.50
C LYS A 190 -1.70 -11.63 -14.66
N LEU A 191 -1.33 -12.31 -13.56
CA LEU A 191 -0.38 -11.79 -12.60
C LEU A 191 1.04 -11.76 -13.18
N ARG A 192 1.68 -10.59 -13.12
CA ARG A 192 3.11 -10.40 -13.41
C ARG A 192 3.82 -9.90 -12.15
N SER A 193 4.59 -10.77 -11.49
CA SER A 193 5.46 -10.38 -10.37
C SER A 193 6.85 -10.03 -10.87
N LEU A 194 7.32 -8.82 -10.58
CA LEU A 194 8.59 -8.29 -11.09
C LEU A 194 9.43 -7.67 -9.96
N PRO A 195 10.76 -7.84 -9.98
CA PRO A 195 11.64 -7.11 -9.08
C PRO A 195 11.38 -5.60 -9.15
N PHE A 196 11.42 -4.91 -8.01
CA PHE A 196 11.00 -3.50 -7.93
C PHE A 196 11.72 -2.57 -8.91
N ALA A 197 13.01 -2.84 -9.19
CA ALA A 197 13.80 -2.05 -10.15
C ALA A 197 13.24 -2.11 -11.59
N THR A 198 12.61 -3.22 -11.98
CA THR A 198 11.92 -3.38 -13.27
C THR A 198 10.45 -2.95 -13.18
N TYR A 199 9.81 -3.30 -12.07
CA TYR A 199 8.40 -3.05 -11.82
C TYR A 199 8.06 -1.55 -11.82
N PHE A 200 8.79 -0.76 -11.04
CA PHE A 200 8.43 0.64 -10.81
C PHE A 200 8.51 1.50 -12.08
N PRO A 201 9.58 1.45 -12.90
CA PRO A 201 9.59 2.15 -14.18
C PRO A 201 8.50 1.71 -15.14
N MET A 202 8.11 0.43 -15.13
CA MET A 202 7.04 -0.12 -15.97
C MET A 202 5.69 0.50 -15.61
N ILE A 203 5.31 0.54 -14.33
CA ILE A 203 4.04 1.16 -13.92
C ILE A 203 4.04 2.69 -14.13
N GLN A 204 5.20 3.36 -14.01
CA GLN A 204 5.32 4.78 -14.33
C GLN A 204 5.08 5.09 -15.81
N ARG A 205 5.39 4.16 -16.70
CA ARG A 205 5.04 4.25 -18.14
C ARG A 205 3.60 3.80 -18.42
N ASN A 206 2.79 3.54 -17.37
CA ASN A 206 1.42 3.06 -17.46
C ASN A 206 1.29 1.73 -18.24
N GLU A 207 2.24 0.81 -18.11
CA GLU A 207 2.26 -0.48 -18.83
C GLU A 207 1.52 -1.60 -18.07
N ALA A 208 0.66 -1.26 -17.11
CA ALA A 208 -0.16 -2.18 -16.35
C ALA A 208 -1.61 -1.72 -16.30
N SER A 209 -2.55 -2.65 -16.38
CA SER A 209 -3.99 -2.36 -16.21
C SER A 209 -4.36 -2.18 -14.74
N ILE A 210 -3.83 -3.06 -13.89
CA ILE A 210 -3.93 -2.97 -12.43
C ILE A 210 -2.53 -3.12 -11.85
N TYR A 211 -2.22 -2.37 -10.81
CA TYR A 211 -0.90 -2.42 -10.15
C TYR A 211 -1.00 -2.32 -8.64
N LEU A 212 -0.09 -2.98 -7.93
CA LEU A 212 0.09 -2.86 -6.47
C LEU A 212 1.06 -1.72 -6.16
N LEU A 213 0.72 -0.80 -5.25
CA LEU A 213 1.64 0.21 -4.78
C LEU A 213 1.47 0.44 -3.27
N GLY A 214 2.53 0.87 -2.60
CA GLY A 214 2.50 1.32 -1.23
C GLY A 214 2.89 2.79 -1.14
N TRP A 215 2.12 3.58 -0.41
CA TRP A 215 2.29 5.01 -0.27
C TRP A 215 2.48 5.42 1.19
N GLY A 216 3.63 5.94 1.51
CA GLY A 216 3.91 6.55 2.81
C GLY A 216 3.72 8.07 2.75
N VAL A 217 3.30 8.67 3.84
CA VAL A 217 2.97 10.11 3.93
C VAL A 217 4.01 10.84 4.79
N PRO A 218 5.18 11.24 4.24
CA PRO A 218 6.28 11.82 5.01
C PRO A 218 5.96 13.21 5.58
N THR A 219 4.94 13.89 5.06
CA THR A 219 4.44 15.17 5.57
C THR A 219 3.49 15.00 6.75
N PHE A 220 3.05 13.76 7.06
CA PHE A 220 1.99 13.44 8.02
C PHE A 220 0.68 14.20 7.78
N ASP A 221 0.39 14.57 6.52
CA ASP A 221 -0.83 15.28 6.11
C ASP A 221 -1.46 14.63 4.88
N ALA A 222 -2.77 14.38 4.93
CA ALA A 222 -3.54 13.69 3.88
C ALA A 222 -3.47 14.40 2.52
N PHE A 223 -3.26 15.72 2.49
CA PHE A 223 -3.15 16.47 1.25
C PHE A 223 -2.06 15.91 0.33
N TYR A 224 -0.96 15.40 0.90
CA TYR A 224 0.11 14.78 0.11
C TYR A 224 -0.38 13.56 -0.69
N SER A 225 -1.20 12.69 -0.08
CA SER A 225 -1.81 11.56 -0.79
C SER A 225 -2.84 12.03 -1.82
N LEU A 226 -3.71 12.95 -1.45
CA LEU A 226 -4.75 13.48 -2.33
C LEU A 226 -4.15 14.15 -3.57
N GLN A 227 -3.13 15.01 -3.39
CA GLN A 227 -2.46 15.68 -4.49
C GLN A 227 -1.71 14.70 -5.40
N SER A 228 -0.98 13.75 -4.82
CA SER A 228 -0.08 12.89 -5.60
C SER A 228 -0.79 11.72 -6.26
N LEU A 229 -1.78 11.10 -5.59
CA LEU A 229 -2.42 9.87 -6.04
C LEU A 229 -3.78 10.09 -6.69
N VAL A 230 -4.56 11.08 -6.21
CA VAL A 230 -5.98 11.21 -6.57
C VAL A 230 -6.25 12.35 -7.52
N ARG A 231 -5.55 13.49 -7.37
CA ARG A 231 -5.69 14.61 -8.30
C ARG A 231 -5.38 14.20 -9.72
N SER A 232 -6.11 14.75 -10.68
CA SER A 232 -5.82 14.56 -12.11
C SER A 232 -4.38 14.97 -12.44
N PRO A 233 -3.65 14.20 -13.29
CA PRO A 233 -2.29 14.53 -13.69
C PRO A 233 -2.18 15.93 -14.27
N GLY A 234 -1.26 16.74 -13.74
CA GLY A 234 -1.08 18.14 -14.12
C GLY A 234 0.31 18.67 -13.81
N ALA A 235 0.46 19.99 -13.83
CA ALA A 235 1.71 20.66 -13.49
C ALA A 235 1.95 20.68 -11.96
N GLY A 236 3.18 20.96 -11.56
CA GLY A 236 3.52 21.20 -10.14
C GLY A 236 3.43 19.97 -9.23
N GLY A 237 3.51 18.77 -9.79
CA GLY A 237 3.45 17.50 -9.03
C GLY A 237 2.04 16.97 -8.81
N ASP A 238 1.02 17.61 -9.36
CA ASP A 238 -0.37 17.13 -9.30
C ASP A 238 -0.50 15.81 -10.03
N GLY A 239 -1.05 14.79 -9.35
CA GLY A 239 -1.28 13.47 -9.90
C GLY A 239 -0.03 12.73 -10.39
N ASN A 240 1.17 13.09 -9.90
CA ASN A 240 2.42 12.51 -10.38
C ASN A 240 2.58 11.01 -10.06
N PHE A 241 1.77 10.49 -9.13
CA PHE A 241 1.64 9.07 -8.82
C PHE A 241 0.22 8.53 -9.07
N ASN A 242 -0.64 9.31 -9.70
CA ASN A 242 -1.93 8.86 -10.22
C ASN A 242 -1.69 8.08 -11.53
N LEU A 243 -1.06 6.91 -11.43
CA LEU A 243 -0.63 6.12 -12.59
C LEU A 243 -1.81 5.46 -13.33
N GLY A 244 -2.97 5.33 -12.68
CA GLY A 244 -4.23 4.93 -13.31
C GLY A 244 -4.93 6.06 -14.05
N ARG A 245 -4.42 7.29 -13.94
CA ARG A 245 -4.95 8.52 -14.51
C ARG A 245 -6.45 8.73 -14.23
N PHE A 246 -6.87 8.38 -13.03
CA PHE A 246 -8.18 8.78 -12.52
C PHE A 246 -8.35 10.30 -12.68
N SER A 247 -9.54 10.74 -13.05
CA SER A 247 -9.86 12.16 -13.20
C SER A 247 -11.31 12.43 -12.80
N ASP A 248 -11.51 13.37 -11.91
CA ASP A 248 -12.83 13.88 -11.52
C ASP A 248 -12.71 15.38 -11.22
N PRO A 249 -13.36 16.26 -12.00
CA PRO A 249 -13.25 17.72 -11.82
C PRO A 249 -13.70 18.22 -10.45
N GLN A 250 -14.66 17.55 -9.80
CA GLN A 250 -15.13 17.95 -8.46
C GLN A 250 -14.11 17.56 -7.40
N MET A 251 -13.43 16.41 -7.57
CA MET A 251 -12.31 16.01 -6.71
C MET A 251 -11.15 17.00 -6.86
N ASP A 252 -10.80 17.37 -8.07
CA ASP A 252 -9.73 18.33 -8.33
C ASP A 252 -10.02 19.70 -7.69
N ALA A 253 -11.25 20.20 -7.81
CA ALA A 253 -11.68 21.43 -7.16
C ALA A 253 -11.63 21.34 -5.63
N LEU A 254 -11.98 20.19 -5.07
CA LEU A 254 -11.93 19.96 -3.62
C LEU A 254 -10.47 19.93 -3.12
N ILE A 255 -9.59 19.24 -3.82
CA ILE A 255 -8.15 19.20 -3.49
C ILE A 255 -7.51 20.60 -3.60
N GLU A 256 -7.90 21.39 -4.60
CA GLU A 256 -7.43 22.77 -4.74
C GLU A 256 -7.90 23.67 -3.58
N ARG A 257 -9.11 23.45 -3.06
CA ARG A 257 -9.60 24.15 -1.86
C ARG A 257 -8.80 23.76 -0.62
N ILE A 258 -8.53 22.45 -0.42
CA ILE A 258 -7.71 21.96 0.71
C ILE A 258 -6.33 22.61 0.67
N LYS A 259 -5.73 22.76 -0.52
CA LYS A 259 -4.41 23.39 -0.71
C LYS A 259 -4.37 24.83 -0.24
N LYS A 260 -5.45 25.58 -0.41
CA LYS A 260 -5.54 27.02 -0.11
C LYS A 260 -6.08 27.32 1.28
N GLU A 261 -6.76 26.37 1.91
CA GLU A 261 -7.37 26.58 3.21
C GLU A 261 -6.35 26.66 4.33
N THR A 262 -6.42 27.72 5.13
CA THR A 262 -5.51 27.98 6.24
C THR A 262 -6.14 27.73 7.62
N ASP A 263 -7.48 27.74 7.72
CA ASP A 263 -8.16 27.33 8.96
C ASP A 263 -8.11 25.80 9.09
N ALA A 264 -7.45 25.32 10.13
CA ALA A 264 -7.19 23.89 10.32
C ALA A 264 -8.48 23.05 10.43
N THR A 265 -9.53 23.61 11.06
CA THR A 265 -10.80 22.89 11.24
C THR A 265 -11.52 22.72 9.91
N THR A 266 -11.67 23.81 9.16
CA THR A 266 -12.28 23.82 7.83
C THR A 266 -11.48 22.94 6.86
N ARG A 267 -10.15 23.01 6.91
CA ARG A 267 -9.26 22.21 6.08
C ARG A 267 -9.44 20.70 6.35
N ASN A 268 -9.50 20.29 7.61
CA ASN A 268 -9.72 18.89 7.97
C ASN A 268 -11.10 18.38 7.56
N GLN A 269 -12.13 19.22 7.60
CA GLN A 269 -13.46 18.89 7.07
C GLN A 269 -13.43 18.68 5.55
N LEU A 270 -12.71 19.51 4.80
CA LEU A 270 -12.52 19.35 3.37
C LEU A 270 -11.73 18.06 3.05
N ILE A 271 -10.72 17.73 3.84
CA ILE A 271 -9.97 16.47 3.70
C ILE A 271 -10.88 15.27 3.94
N GLU A 272 -11.70 15.27 5.01
CA GLU A 272 -12.67 14.19 5.25
C GLU A 272 -13.63 14.02 4.07
N GLN A 273 -14.15 15.11 3.51
CA GLN A 273 -15.01 15.09 2.33
C GLN A 273 -14.29 14.48 1.12
N ALA A 274 -13.02 14.83 0.90
CA ALA A 274 -12.22 14.29 -0.20
C ALA A 274 -11.97 12.78 -0.05
N LEU A 275 -11.65 12.30 1.15
CA LEU A 275 -11.43 10.88 1.43
C LEU A 275 -12.73 10.06 1.27
N ILE A 276 -13.88 10.59 1.71
CA ILE A 276 -15.19 9.95 1.50
C ILE A 276 -15.51 9.89 0.00
N LYS A 277 -15.30 10.99 -0.73
CA LYS A 277 -15.55 11.04 -2.18
C LYS A 277 -14.62 10.09 -2.94
N GLU A 278 -13.35 9.96 -2.54
CA GLU A 278 -12.40 9.01 -3.12
C GLU A 278 -12.90 7.56 -2.97
N HIS A 279 -13.37 7.20 -1.78
CA HIS A 279 -13.98 5.90 -1.50
C HIS A 279 -15.22 5.66 -2.39
N GLU A 280 -16.12 6.62 -2.53
CA GLU A 280 -17.33 6.50 -3.36
C GLU A 280 -17.00 6.29 -4.84
N LEU A 281 -16.00 6.99 -5.35
CA LEU A 281 -15.53 6.92 -6.73
C LEU A 281 -14.64 5.70 -7.01
N VAL A 282 -14.12 5.05 -5.96
CA VAL A 282 -13.17 3.92 -6.06
C VAL A 282 -12.05 4.28 -7.05
N SER A 283 -11.38 5.41 -6.82
CA SER A 283 -10.25 5.80 -7.65
C SER A 283 -9.10 4.79 -7.53
N HIS A 284 -8.95 4.23 -6.34
CA HIS A 284 -8.02 3.15 -5.96
C HIS A 284 -8.76 2.12 -5.11
N ILE A 285 -8.12 0.99 -4.84
CA ILE A 285 -8.60 0.00 -3.87
C ILE A 285 -7.58 -0.05 -2.71
N PRO A 286 -7.80 0.72 -1.62
CA PRO A 286 -6.99 0.61 -0.42
C PRO A 286 -7.11 -0.80 0.16
N LEU A 287 -6.01 -1.37 0.64
CA LEU A 287 -5.99 -2.70 1.22
C LEU A 287 -5.77 -2.64 2.73
N TYR A 288 -4.59 -2.19 3.15
CA TYR A 288 -4.24 -2.11 4.56
C TYR A 288 -3.10 -1.12 4.81
N ASN A 289 -3.01 -0.63 6.06
CA ASN A 289 -1.80 0.00 6.57
C ASN A 289 -0.83 -1.09 7.02
N GLN A 290 0.43 -0.96 6.63
CA GLN A 290 1.46 -1.93 6.92
C GLN A 290 1.82 -1.90 8.40
N VAL A 291 1.96 -3.08 9.01
CA VAL A 291 2.58 -3.26 10.32
C VAL A 291 3.92 -3.93 10.08
N ILE A 292 4.99 -3.24 10.48
CA ILE A 292 6.36 -3.70 10.23
C ILE A 292 6.98 -4.33 11.49
N PRO A 293 7.53 -5.53 11.36
CA PRO A 293 8.38 -6.09 12.39
C PRO A 293 9.81 -5.59 12.23
N TRP A 294 10.47 -5.31 13.35
CA TRP A 294 11.91 -5.19 13.47
C TRP A 294 12.41 -6.25 14.43
N ALA A 295 13.58 -6.80 14.18
CA ALA A 295 14.16 -7.80 15.07
C ALA A 295 15.62 -7.50 15.36
N GLY A 296 16.06 -7.78 16.59
CA GLY A 296 17.45 -7.52 16.96
C GLY A 296 17.85 -8.19 18.26
N SER A 297 19.14 -8.09 18.55
CA SER A 297 19.71 -8.49 19.82
C SER A 297 19.13 -7.66 20.98
N LYS A 298 18.83 -8.29 22.10
CA LYS A 298 18.46 -7.59 23.35
C LYS A 298 19.59 -6.74 23.94
N LYS A 299 20.82 -6.86 23.42
CA LYS A 299 21.94 -5.98 23.76
C LYS A 299 21.80 -4.58 23.15
N VAL A 300 20.95 -4.44 22.14
CA VAL A 300 20.70 -3.18 21.43
C VAL A 300 19.31 -2.67 21.82
N GLU A 301 19.24 -1.47 22.36
CA GLU A 301 17.97 -0.78 22.57
C GLU A 301 17.47 -0.27 21.21
N ILE A 302 16.23 -0.64 20.87
CA ILE A 302 15.64 -0.35 19.57
C ILE A 302 14.32 0.38 19.80
N ILE A 303 14.17 1.55 19.21
CA ILE A 303 12.92 2.31 19.21
C ILE A 303 12.26 2.17 17.84
N HIS A 304 11.16 1.41 17.80
CA HIS A 304 10.40 1.24 16.57
C HIS A 304 9.75 2.54 16.13
N ARG A 305 9.87 2.89 14.84
CA ARG A 305 9.36 4.13 14.26
C ARG A 305 8.40 3.86 13.11
N ALA A 306 7.29 4.60 13.08
CA ALA A 306 6.27 4.50 12.04
C ALA A 306 6.76 4.96 10.66
N ASP A 307 7.89 5.68 10.57
CA ASP A 307 8.53 6.05 9.30
C ASP A 307 9.48 4.97 8.75
N ASN A 308 9.59 3.83 9.43
CA ASN A 308 10.50 2.72 9.11
C ASN A 308 11.95 3.17 8.97
N ARG A 309 12.36 4.18 9.73
CA ARG A 309 13.74 4.67 9.77
C ARG A 309 14.35 4.38 11.12
N ILE A 310 15.57 3.90 11.11
CA ILE A 310 16.31 3.62 12.32
C ILE A 310 16.87 4.94 12.89
N ASP A 311 16.74 5.12 14.19
CA ASP A 311 17.37 6.20 14.92
C ASP A 311 18.61 5.63 15.62
N TRP A 312 19.77 6.11 15.23
CA TRP A 312 21.07 5.65 15.71
C TRP A 312 21.59 6.49 16.89
N ARG A 313 20.74 7.00 17.70
CA ARG A 313 21.10 7.79 18.89
C ARG A 313 21.12 6.94 20.15
#